data_7e60d7298b93318e902ff422458bb010
#
_entry.id   7e60d7298b93318e902ff422458bb010
#
_cell.length_a   1.000
_cell.length_b   1.000
_cell.length_c   1.000
_cell.angle_alpha   90.00
_cell.angle_beta   90.00
_cell.angle_gamma   90.00
#
_symmetry.space_group_name_H-M   'P 1'
#
loop_
_entity.id
_entity.type
_entity.pdbx_description
1 polymer ?
#
loop_
_entity_poly.entity_id
_entity_poly.type
_entity_poly.pdbx_seq_one_letter_code
_entity_poly.pdbx_strand_id
1 'polypeptide(L)'
;GGETLMLLGGAALTTTVFQDAKPVLHDPRVAAAVGYIPFFGLSWLPSFGEDQSGVEGVTLPYLAIAGADDPLAKLERTEQAVRLLGGTRSLVAIEGLKHDLEPAHPDDIYTWSLVFLDSQLRRDVAATAKLQRMTSVAGGAADERRIDYTAPLSAAGDERIVVEFHHAGFDHYFVTANPDEIAGLDTGAGGWARTGLAFKAIDAASAAELPNCRFFGIFGSVSTHFYTINADECATVMADPAWTFENYAFRAAMPAAEDCPADRMRVVRVFNQFKGGALNHRYTTSASEAASLAGEGWVVEGAVFCTPP
;
A
#
# COMPACT_ATOMS: atom_id res chain seq x y z
N GLY A 1 -17.04 17.67 12.61
CA GLY A 1 -16.80 16.51 11.76
C GLY A 1 -15.39 15.92 11.90
N GLY A 2 -14.32 16.72 11.80
CA GLY A 2 -12.94 16.20 11.84
C GLY A 2 -12.59 15.51 13.14
N GLU A 3 -12.91 16.09 14.27
CA GLU A 3 -12.70 15.47 15.59
C GLU A 3 -13.43 14.13 15.73
N THR A 4 -14.68 14.04 15.26
CA THR A 4 -15.47 12.80 15.33
C THR A 4 -14.82 11.68 14.53
N LEU A 5 -14.31 11.98 13.33
CA LEU A 5 -13.58 11.01 12.51
C LEU A 5 -12.31 10.52 13.20
N MET A 6 -11.55 11.43 13.83
CA MET A 6 -10.36 11.07 14.59
C MET A 6 -10.70 10.16 15.77
N LEU A 7 -11.75 10.48 16.54
CA LEU A 7 -12.18 9.65 17.66
C LEU A 7 -12.62 8.24 17.21
N LEU A 8 -13.38 8.14 16.11
CA LEU A 8 -13.73 6.84 15.53
C LEU A 8 -12.53 6.06 15.03
N GLY A 9 -11.48 6.76 14.60
CA GLY A 9 -10.21 6.18 14.18
C GLY A 9 -9.29 5.75 15.32
N GLY A 10 -9.62 6.08 16.56
CA GLY A 10 -8.82 5.71 17.73
C GLY A 10 -8.05 6.84 18.39
N ALA A 11 -8.31 8.10 18.02
CA ALA A 11 -7.68 9.25 18.68
C ALA A 11 -8.13 9.39 20.15
N ALA A 12 -7.22 9.87 20.98
CA ALA A 12 -7.51 10.25 22.35
C ALA A 12 -7.79 11.76 22.45
N LEU A 13 -9.00 12.11 22.91
CA LEU A 13 -9.35 13.51 23.15
C LEU A 13 -8.69 14.00 24.43
N THR A 14 -7.77 14.96 24.31
CA THR A 14 -6.97 15.49 25.42
C THR A 14 -7.08 17.01 25.52
N THR A 15 -8.29 17.52 25.63
CA THR A 15 -8.49 18.96 25.71
C THR A 15 -8.38 19.47 27.15
N THR A 16 -7.94 20.72 27.33
CA THR A 16 -7.88 21.39 28.61
C THR A 16 -9.28 21.66 29.22
N VAL A 17 -10.34 21.60 28.40
CA VAL A 17 -11.73 21.74 28.86
C VAL A 17 -12.22 20.49 29.58
N PHE A 18 -11.69 19.33 29.19
CA PHE A 18 -11.98 18.06 29.86
C PHE A 18 -10.75 17.67 30.66
N GLN A 19 -10.84 17.77 31.97
CA GLN A 19 -9.72 17.48 32.89
C GLN A 19 -9.23 16.03 32.83
N ASP A 20 -10.06 15.13 32.32
CA ASP A 20 -9.72 13.72 32.13
C ASP A 20 -9.69 13.37 30.63
N ALA A 21 -8.70 12.57 30.24
CA ALA A 21 -8.65 11.98 28.90
C ALA A 21 -9.93 11.16 28.65
N LYS A 22 -10.61 11.43 27.53
CA LYS A 22 -11.79 10.66 27.16
C LYS A 22 -11.38 9.30 26.63
N PRO A 23 -12.17 8.24 26.92
CA PRO A 23 -11.89 6.92 26.38
C PRO A 23 -11.87 6.95 24.85
N VAL A 24 -10.96 6.17 24.28
CA VAL A 24 -10.85 5.98 22.84
C VAL A 24 -12.13 5.32 22.31
N LEU A 25 -12.74 5.91 21.28
CA LEU A 25 -13.97 5.43 20.63
C LEU A 25 -13.66 4.69 19.33
N HIS A 26 -12.62 3.88 19.31
CA HIS A 26 -12.24 3.15 18.10
C HIS A 26 -13.37 2.27 17.59
N ASP A 27 -13.81 2.49 16.33
CA ASP A 27 -14.76 1.64 15.62
C ASP A 27 -14.04 0.91 14.46
N PRO A 28 -13.77 -0.40 14.59
CA PRO A 28 -13.04 -1.17 13.58
C PRO A 28 -13.78 -1.34 12.25
N ARG A 29 -15.05 -0.94 12.17
CA ARG A 29 -15.81 -0.93 10.90
C ARG A 29 -15.44 0.25 10.00
N VAL A 30 -14.78 1.28 10.56
CA VAL A 30 -14.31 2.43 9.79
C VAL A 30 -12.98 2.03 9.14
N ALA A 31 -12.98 1.77 7.84
CA ALA A 31 -11.83 1.24 7.11
C ALA A 31 -10.97 2.33 6.44
N ALA A 32 -11.50 3.54 6.26
CA ALA A 32 -10.78 4.73 5.80
C ALA A 32 -11.58 5.98 6.13
N ALA A 33 -10.94 7.15 6.15
CA ALA A 33 -11.64 8.41 6.37
C ALA A 33 -11.11 9.53 5.47
N VAL A 34 -12.03 10.42 5.07
CA VAL A 34 -11.71 11.68 4.40
C VAL A 34 -12.20 12.82 5.28
N GLY A 35 -11.29 13.67 5.72
CA GLY A 35 -11.58 14.89 6.43
C GLY A 35 -11.61 16.08 5.47
N TYR A 36 -12.78 16.65 5.27
CA TYR A 36 -12.94 17.90 4.54
C TYR A 36 -12.84 19.08 5.51
N ILE A 37 -11.89 20.00 5.24
CA ILE A 37 -11.52 21.11 6.16
C ILE A 37 -11.49 20.63 7.63
N PRO A 38 -10.68 19.61 7.94
CA PRO A 38 -10.76 18.95 9.23
C PRO A 38 -10.22 19.86 10.33
N PHE A 39 -10.98 19.97 11.41
CA PHE A 39 -10.63 20.76 12.57
C PHE A 39 -9.94 19.89 13.64
N PHE A 40 -8.75 20.30 14.06
CA PHE A 40 -7.94 19.64 15.09
C PHE A 40 -7.75 20.51 16.35
N GLY A 41 -8.73 21.35 16.63
CA GLY A 41 -8.72 22.28 17.76
C GLY A 41 -8.01 23.59 17.44
N LEU A 42 -8.02 24.49 18.42
CA LEU A 42 -7.35 25.79 18.39
C LEU A 42 -6.10 25.74 19.28
N SER A 43 -5.17 26.66 19.07
CA SER A 43 -3.95 26.75 19.91
C SER A 43 -4.24 26.92 21.39
N TRP A 44 -5.31 27.62 21.73
CA TRP A 44 -5.76 27.84 23.11
C TRP A 44 -6.79 26.80 23.58
N LEU A 45 -7.34 25.99 22.69
CA LEU A 45 -8.27 24.89 22.98
C LEU A 45 -7.89 23.69 22.09
N PRO A 46 -6.81 23.00 22.39
CA PRO A 46 -6.38 21.85 21.58
C PRO A 46 -7.31 20.65 21.82
N SER A 47 -7.76 19.98 20.74
CA SER A 47 -8.62 18.81 20.87
C SER A 47 -7.83 17.55 21.21
N PHE A 48 -6.60 17.46 20.70
CA PHE A 48 -5.72 16.27 20.80
C PHE A 48 -4.37 16.56 21.45
N GLY A 49 -4.33 17.51 22.37
CA GLY A 49 -3.11 18.01 23.00
C GLY A 49 -2.49 19.19 22.25
N GLU A 50 -1.63 19.95 22.94
CA GLU A 50 -0.93 21.10 22.31
C GLU A 50 -0.02 20.65 21.16
N ASP A 51 0.59 19.48 21.31
CA ASP A 51 1.46 18.79 20.36
C ASP A 51 0.71 17.89 19.38
N GLN A 52 -0.60 17.77 19.48
CA GLN A 52 -1.46 16.86 18.68
C GLN A 52 -1.19 15.36 18.93
N SER A 53 -0.45 14.97 19.95
CA SER A 53 -0.09 13.56 20.22
C SER A 53 -1.31 12.65 20.41
N GLY A 54 -2.45 13.20 20.78
CA GLY A 54 -3.71 12.43 20.88
C GLY A 54 -4.15 11.72 19.61
N VAL A 55 -3.64 12.10 18.41
CA VAL A 55 -3.99 11.42 17.15
C VAL A 55 -3.05 10.27 16.77
N GLU A 56 -1.96 10.03 17.49
CA GLU A 56 -0.96 9.00 17.15
C GLU A 56 -1.56 7.58 17.07
N GLY A 57 -2.62 7.33 17.86
CA GLY A 57 -3.33 6.05 17.84
C GLY A 57 -4.18 5.79 16.59
N VAL A 58 -4.37 6.77 15.72
CA VAL A 58 -5.18 6.62 14.50
C VAL A 58 -4.36 5.94 13.42
N THR A 59 -4.71 4.68 13.12
CA THR A 59 -4.00 3.86 12.13
C THR A 59 -4.79 3.63 10.84
N LEU A 60 -6.09 4.02 10.80
CA LEU A 60 -6.88 3.94 9.58
C LEU A 60 -6.33 4.88 8.50
N PRO A 61 -6.43 4.52 7.21
CA PRO A 61 -6.08 5.41 6.11
C PRO A 61 -6.86 6.72 6.17
N TYR A 62 -6.15 7.85 6.05
CA TYR A 62 -6.75 9.17 6.20
C TYR A 62 -6.30 10.14 5.10
N LEU A 63 -7.28 10.79 4.47
CA LEU A 63 -7.05 11.94 3.59
C LEU A 63 -7.59 13.20 4.27
N ALA A 64 -6.75 14.19 4.47
CA ALA A 64 -7.15 15.54 4.82
C ALA A 64 -7.21 16.41 3.55
N ILE A 65 -8.33 17.08 3.32
CA ILE A 65 -8.47 18.14 2.32
C ILE A 65 -8.64 19.43 3.09
N ALA A 66 -7.62 20.26 3.13
CA ALA A 66 -7.55 21.49 3.91
C ALA A 66 -7.62 22.71 3.03
N GLY A 67 -8.17 23.80 3.55
CA GLY A 67 -8.10 25.11 2.92
C GLY A 67 -6.77 25.78 3.22
N ALA A 68 -6.08 26.26 2.19
CA ALA A 68 -4.84 27.02 2.39
C ALA A 68 -5.10 28.34 3.13
N ASP A 69 -6.30 28.92 2.94
CA ASP A 69 -6.72 30.19 3.53
C ASP A 69 -7.77 30.04 4.64
N ASP A 70 -7.91 28.85 5.22
CA ASP A 70 -8.88 28.57 6.28
C ASP A 70 -8.49 29.29 7.59
N PRO A 71 -9.29 30.28 8.06
CA PRO A 71 -8.95 31.01 9.27
C PRO A 71 -9.26 30.24 10.57
N LEU A 72 -10.09 29.19 10.50
CA LEU A 72 -10.55 28.42 11.64
C LEU A 72 -9.79 27.11 11.78
N ALA A 73 -9.81 26.26 10.74
CA ALA A 73 -9.03 25.03 10.69
C ALA A 73 -7.68 25.31 10.00
N LYS A 74 -6.81 26.00 10.72
CA LYS A 74 -5.51 26.44 10.17
C LYS A 74 -4.71 25.30 9.59
N LEU A 75 -4.18 25.49 8.38
CA LEU A 75 -3.45 24.48 7.63
C LEU A 75 -2.27 23.91 8.43
N GLU A 76 -1.50 24.76 9.12
CA GLU A 76 -0.33 24.32 9.90
C GLU A 76 -0.72 23.35 11.03
N ARG A 77 -1.87 23.59 11.65
CA ARG A 77 -2.37 22.71 12.73
C ARG A 77 -2.90 21.40 12.18
N THR A 78 -3.58 21.45 11.05
CA THR A 78 -4.00 20.25 10.32
C THR A 78 -2.79 19.43 9.89
N GLU A 79 -1.77 20.07 9.36
CA GLU A 79 -0.52 19.43 8.93
C GLU A 79 0.21 18.78 10.11
N GLN A 80 0.31 19.47 11.25
CA GLN A 80 0.89 18.91 12.47
C GLN A 80 0.18 17.64 12.91
N ALA A 81 -1.15 17.65 12.97
CA ALA A 81 -1.95 16.49 13.38
C ALA A 81 -1.82 15.32 12.37
N VAL A 82 -1.96 15.60 11.07
CA VAL A 82 -1.89 14.56 10.04
C VAL A 82 -0.52 13.90 9.99
N ARG A 83 0.57 14.61 10.26
CA ARG A 83 1.93 14.02 10.35
C ARG A 83 2.07 12.97 11.44
N LEU A 84 1.29 13.07 12.51
CA LEU A 84 1.36 12.17 13.66
C LEU A 84 0.47 10.92 13.53
N LEU A 85 -0.45 10.86 12.56
CA LEU A 85 -1.26 9.67 12.36
C LEU A 85 -0.39 8.44 12.09
N GLY A 86 -0.75 7.31 12.67
CA GLY A 86 0.03 6.06 12.55
C GLY A 86 -0.16 5.31 11.23
N GLY A 87 -1.27 5.58 10.49
CA GLY A 87 -1.61 4.89 9.25
C GLY A 87 -1.19 5.62 7.97
N THR A 88 -1.62 5.08 6.83
CA THR A 88 -1.54 5.77 5.52
C THR A 88 -2.24 7.10 5.61
N ARG A 89 -1.56 8.17 5.22
CA ARG A 89 -2.06 9.53 5.37
C ARG A 89 -1.66 10.43 4.23
N SER A 90 -2.59 11.28 3.82
CA SER A 90 -2.37 12.30 2.81
C SER A 90 -2.98 13.63 3.27
N LEU A 91 -2.33 14.72 2.93
CA LEU A 91 -2.85 16.06 3.10
C LEU A 91 -2.72 16.83 1.79
N VAL A 92 -3.84 17.34 1.32
CA VAL A 92 -3.93 18.22 0.16
C VAL A 92 -4.45 19.58 0.65
N ALA A 93 -3.70 20.65 0.38
CA ALA A 93 -4.12 22.02 0.62
C ALA A 93 -4.63 22.61 -0.69
N ILE A 94 -5.85 23.16 -0.68
CA ILE A 94 -6.49 23.79 -1.84
C ILE A 94 -6.44 25.31 -1.65
N GLU A 95 -5.85 26.02 -2.63
CA GLU A 95 -5.77 27.46 -2.63
C GLU A 95 -7.17 28.09 -2.70
N GLY A 96 -7.38 29.15 -1.94
CA GLY A 96 -8.66 29.88 -1.88
C GLY A 96 -9.76 29.17 -1.10
N LEU A 97 -9.59 27.90 -0.71
CA LEU A 97 -10.54 27.19 0.12
C LEU A 97 -10.47 27.72 1.56
N LYS A 98 -11.62 28.07 2.10
CA LYS A 98 -11.80 28.55 3.48
C LYS A 98 -12.65 27.56 4.26
N HIS A 99 -13.01 27.92 5.49
CA HIS A 99 -13.92 27.09 6.33
C HIS A 99 -15.37 27.24 5.90
N ASP A 100 -15.67 26.84 4.68
CA ASP A 100 -16.99 26.97 4.08
C ASP A 100 -17.72 25.63 4.04
N LEU A 101 -19.02 25.65 4.34
CA LEU A 101 -19.86 24.47 4.21
C LEU A 101 -20.29 24.21 2.76
N GLU A 102 -20.21 25.22 1.91
CA GLU A 102 -20.40 25.11 0.47
C GLU A 102 -19.01 25.17 -0.19
N PRO A 103 -18.51 24.04 -0.70
CA PRO A 103 -17.18 24.00 -1.28
C PRO A 103 -17.10 24.86 -2.53
N ALA A 104 -16.17 25.80 -2.55
CA ALA A 104 -15.88 26.61 -3.72
C ALA A 104 -15.24 25.80 -4.86
N HIS A 105 -14.67 24.60 -4.53
CA HIS A 105 -13.94 23.76 -5.43
C HIS A 105 -14.42 22.29 -5.33
N PRO A 106 -15.68 22.00 -5.73
CA PRO A 106 -16.25 20.67 -5.55
C PRO A 106 -15.49 19.59 -6.37
N ASP A 107 -15.00 19.94 -7.55
CA ASP A 107 -14.29 18.99 -8.41
C ASP A 107 -12.98 18.52 -7.81
N ASP A 108 -12.23 19.41 -7.14
CA ASP A 108 -11.01 19.07 -6.42
C ASP A 108 -11.32 18.13 -5.26
N ILE A 109 -12.27 18.51 -4.44
CA ILE A 109 -12.66 17.74 -3.24
C ILE A 109 -13.14 16.35 -3.61
N TYR A 110 -14.06 16.25 -4.58
CA TYR A 110 -14.61 14.94 -4.98
C TYR A 110 -13.57 14.09 -5.68
N THR A 111 -12.73 14.66 -6.54
CA THR A 111 -11.70 13.90 -7.24
C THR A 111 -10.68 13.31 -6.28
N TRP A 112 -10.13 14.13 -5.38
CA TRP A 112 -9.19 13.64 -4.36
C TRP A 112 -9.85 12.58 -3.47
N SER A 113 -11.08 12.82 -3.02
CA SER A 113 -11.81 11.89 -2.15
C SER A 113 -12.09 10.54 -2.83
N LEU A 114 -12.61 10.56 -4.06
CA LEU A 114 -12.95 9.34 -4.79
C LEU A 114 -11.69 8.53 -5.12
N VAL A 115 -10.64 9.18 -5.62
CA VAL A 115 -9.39 8.48 -5.94
C VAL A 115 -8.77 7.86 -4.68
N PHE A 116 -8.81 8.58 -3.55
CA PHE A 116 -8.31 8.04 -2.28
C PHE A 116 -9.17 6.86 -1.80
N LEU A 117 -10.49 6.98 -1.77
CA LEU A 117 -11.39 5.93 -1.31
C LEU A 117 -11.35 4.69 -2.22
N ASP A 118 -11.28 4.86 -3.52
CA ASP A 118 -11.09 3.75 -4.46
C ASP A 118 -9.76 3.05 -4.22
N SER A 119 -8.69 3.80 -3.98
CA SER A 119 -7.38 3.24 -3.63
C SER A 119 -7.41 2.46 -2.31
N GLN A 120 -8.01 3.01 -1.25
CA GLN A 120 -7.92 2.43 0.10
C GLN A 120 -9.00 1.37 0.38
N LEU A 121 -10.25 1.57 -0.06
CA LEU A 121 -11.35 0.66 0.24
C LEU A 121 -11.53 -0.41 -0.83
N ARG A 122 -11.45 -0.02 -2.10
CA ARG A 122 -11.59 -0.95 -3.24
C ARG A 122 -10.28 -1.57 -3.66
N ARG A 123 -9.16 -1.03 -3.14
CA ARG A 123 -7.81 -1.44 -3.51
C ARG A 123 -7.59 -1.38 -5.03
N ASP A 124 -8.24 -0.39 -5.65
CA ASP A 124 -8.10 -0.14 -7.08
C ASP A 124 -6.69 0.36 -7.38
N VAL A 125 -6.00 -0.38 -8.20
CA VAL A 125 -4.59 -0.12 -8.48
C VAL A 125 -4.43 1.08 -9.40
N ALA A 126 -5.37 1.30 -10.32
CA ALA A 126 -5.35 2.49 -11.17
C ALA A 126 -5.59 3.75 -10.33
N ALA A 127 -6.51 3.68 -9.35
CA ALA A 127 -6.72 4.75 -8.39
C ALA A 127 -5.48 4.97 -7.52
N THR A 128 -4.82 3.91 -7.05
CA THR A 128 -3.58 4.00 -6.28
C THR A 128 -2.47 4.67 -7.09
N ALA A 129 -2.25 4.23 -8.32
CA ALA A 129 -1.26 4.83 -9.22
C ALA A 129 -1.61 6.29 -9.60
N LYS A 130 -2.90 6.61 -9.74
CA LYS A 130 -3.37 7.98 -9.95
C LYS A 130 -3.10 8.82 -8.70
N LEU A 131 -3.47 8.34 -7.51
CA LEU A 131 -3.24 9.02 -6.24
C LEU A 131 -1.76 9.36 -6.04
N GLN A 132 -0.85 8.45 -6.34
CA GLN A 132 0.59 8.66 -6.21
C GLN A 132 1.15 9.74 -7.14
N ARG A 133 0.58 9.92 -8.32
CA ARG A 133 1.06 10.87 -9.34
C ARG A 133 0.28 12.17 -9.41
N MET A 134 -0.93 12.20 -8.85
CA MET A 134 -1.80 13.35 -8.92
C MET A 134 -1.27 14.47 -8.04
N THR A 135 -1.03 15.63 -8.61
CA THR A 135 -0.59 16.85 -7.91
C THR A 135 -1.67 17.93 -7.91
N SER A 136 -2.63 17.84 -8.83
CA SER A 136 -3.76 18.76 -8.96
C SER A 136 -4.91 18.08 -9.71
N VAL A 137 -6.06 18.72 -9.71
CA VAL A 137 -7.24 18.32 -10.49
C VAL A 137 -7.34 19.19 -11.74
N ALA A 138 -7.52 18.59 -12.90
CA ALA A 138 -7.61 19.33 -14.16
C ALA A 138 -8.84 20.25 -14.16
N GLY A 139 -8.61 21.55 -14.36
CA GLY A 139 -9.67 22.58 -14.34
C GLY A 139 -10.08 23.03 -12.93
N GLY A 140 -9.49 22.46 -11.88
CA GLY A 140 -9.70 22.84 -10.49
C GLY A 140 -8.82 24.01 -10.04
N ALA A 141 -8.78 24.21 -8.72
CA ALA A 141 -7.90 25.17 -8.07
C ALA A 141 -6.44 24.70 -8.08
N ALA A 142 -5.56 25.56 -7.59
CA ALA A 142 -4.20 25.13 -7.29
C ALA A 142 -4.21 24.27 -6.02
N ASP A 143 -3.81 23.03 -6.19
CA ASP A 143 -3.66 22.06 -5.10
C ASP A 143 -2.19 21.96 -4.70
N GLU A 144 -1.94 21.82 -3.42
CA GLU A 144 -0.62 21.49 -2.91
C GLU A 144 -0.68 20.22 -2.08
N ARG A 145 0.01 19.18 -2.52
CA ARG A 145 0.14 17.94 -1.76
C ARG A 145 1.23 18.09 -0.70
N ARG A 146 0.83 18.25 0.55
CA ARG A 146 1.70 18.53 1.69
C ARG A 146 2.22 17.28 2.38
N ILE A 147 1.40 16.24 2.42
CA ILE A 147 1.74 14.97 3.03
C ILE A 147 1.31 13.85 2.11
N ASP A 148 2.21 12.93 1.88
CA ASP A 148 1.98 11.68 1.17
C ASP A 148 2.81 10.59 1.84
N TYR A 149 2.14 9.81 2.68
CA TYR A 149 2.76 8.70 3.38
C TYR A 149 1.88 7.47 3.28
N THR A 150 2.43 6.42 2.74
CA THR A 150 1.80 5.09 2.74
C THR A 150 2.42 4.29 3.87
N ALA A 151 1.59 3.89 4.83
CA ALA A 151 2.05 3.03 5.90
C ALA A 151 2.56 1.71 5.30
N PRO A 152 3.69 1.19 5.74
CA PRO A 152 4.15 -0.11 5.32
C PRO A 152 3.10 -1.17 5.71
N LEU A 153 2.98 -2.22 4.90
CA LEU A 153 2.15 -3.37 5.26
C LEU A 153 2.60 -3.92 6.60
N SER A 154 1.64 -4.24 7.46
CA SER A 154 1.90 -4.93 8.72
C SER A 154 1.41 -6.36 8.62
N ALA A 155 2.24 -7.30 9.07
CA ALA A 155 1.90 -8.72 9.18
C ALA A 155 1.35 -9.03 10.58
N ALA A 156 0.35 -9.90 10.66
CA ALA A 156 -0.24 -10.36 11.91
C ALA A 156 -0.16 -11.89 12.02
N GLY A 157 0.10 -12.40 13.21
CA GLY A 157 0.18 -13.85 13.44
C GLY A 157 1.27 -14.52 12.60
N ASP A 158 0.86 -15.43 11.74
CA ASP A 158 1.73 -16.15 10.80
C ASP A 158 1.84 -15.48 9.41
N GLU A 159 1.32 -14.28 9.25
CA GLU A 159 1.56 -13.49 8.04
C GLU A 159 3.02 -13.03 7.95
N ARG A 160 3.49 -12.86 6.73
CA ARG A 160 4.80 -12.27 6.39
C ARG A 160 4.62 -11.26 5.26
N ILE A 161 5.46 -10.25 5.24
CA ILE A 161 5.54 -9.30 4.12
C ILE A 161 6.51 -9.84 3.09
N VAL A 162 6.01 -10.05 1.89
CA VAL A 162 6.81 -10.40 0.71
C VAL A 162 7.18 -9.11 0.00
N VAL A 163 8.46 -8.79 -0.04
CA VAL A 163 8.99 -7.55 -0.62
C VAL A 163 9.50 -7.82 -2.03
N GLU A 164 9.15 -6.94 -2.96
CA GLU A 164 9.67 -6.98 -4.33
C GLU A 164 10.92 -6.13 -4.47
N PHE A 165 11.94 -6.72 -5.11
CA PHE A 165 13.17 -6.07 -5.52
C PHE A 165 13.33 -6.14 -7.04
N HIS A 166 14.00 -5.16 -7.62
CA HIS A 166 14.36 -5.09 -9.02
C HIS A 166 15.87 -4.88 -9.17
N HIS A 167 16.48 -5.58 -10.10
CA HIS A 167 17.88 -5.41 -10.50
C HIS A 167 17.95 -4.75 -11.88
N ALA A 168 18.27 -3.47 -11.92
CA ALA A 168 18.23 -2.68 -13.15
C ALA A 168 19.19 -3.19 -14.25
N GLY A 169 20.33 -3.76 -13.88
CA GLY A 169 21.32 -4.26 -14.85
C GLY A 169 20.90 -5.55 -15.55
N PHE A 170 20.02 -6.35 -14.93
CA PHE A 170 19.48 -7.60 -15.50
C PHE A 170 18.02 -7.45 -15.94
N ASP A 171 17.38 -6.34 -15.56
CA ASP A 171 15.93 -6.13 -15.69
C ASP A 171 15.13 -7.29 -15.08
N HIS A 172 15.52 -7.73 -13.89
CA HIS A 172 14.93 -8.87 -13.21
C HIS A 172 14.26 -8.49 -11.89
N TYR A 173 13.18 -9.21 -11.57
CA TYR A 173 12.41 -9.05 -10.36
C TYR A 173 12.59 -10.25 -9.44
N PHE A 174 12.66 -9.96 -8.15
CA PHE A 174 12.79 -10.95 -7.10
C PHE A 174 11.84 -10.61 -5.94
N VAL A 175 11.15 -11.60 -5.41
CA VAL A 175 10.27 -11.44 -4.26
C VAL A 175 10.72 -12.34 -3.11
N THR A 176 10.72 -11.80 -1.90
CA THR A 176 11.11 -12.59 -0.72
C THR A 176 10.39 -12.14 0.54
N ALA A 177 10.06 -13.10 1.40
CA ALA A 177 9.58 -12.90 2.77
C ALA A 177 10.69 -13.16 3.82
N ASN A 178 11.87 -13.59 3.39
CA ASN A 178 12.98 -13.90 4.30
C ASN A 178 13.62 -12.61 4.81
N PRO A 179 13.61 -12.34 6.14
CA PRO A 179 14.13 -11.10 6.70
C PRO A 179 15.64 -10.90 6.44
N ASP A 180 16.43 -11.98 6.40
CA ASP A 180 17.87 -11.89 6.17
C ASP A 180 18.18 -11.52 4.71
N GLU A 181 17.41 -12.08 3.76
CA GLU A 181 17.49 -11.69 2.34
C GLU A 181 17.07 -10.23 2.16
N ILE A 182 15.95 -9.83 2.78
CA ILE A 182 15.48 -8.44 2.73
C ILE A 182 16.56 -7.49 3.26
N ALA A 183 17.13 -7.77 4.44
CA ALA A 183 18.16 -6.95 5.03
C ALA A 183 19.43 -6.88 4.15
N GLY A 184 19.81 -7.98 3.54
CA GLY A 184 20.96 -8.03 2.60
C GLY A 184 20.71 -7.21 1.34
N LEU A 185 19.54 -7.34 0.72
CA LEU A 185 19.17 -6.62 -0.50
C LEU A 185 18.97 -5.11 -0.26
N ASP A 186 18.49 -4.72 0.92
CA ASP A 186 18.31 -3.31 1.31
C ASP A 186 19.63 -2.54 1.41
N THR A 187 20.76 -3.24 1.52
CA THR A 187 22.08 -2.58 1.45
C THR A 187 22.42 -2.04 0.07
N GLY A 188 21.64 -2.41 -0.96
CA GLY A 188 21.92 -2.12 -2.35
C GLY A 188 23.07 -2.98 -2.93
N ALA A 189 23.57 -3.95 -2.16
CA ALA A 189 24.61 -4.87 -2.62
C ALA A 189 24.11 -5.68 -3.83
N GLY A 190 24.98 -5.86 -4.82
CA GLY A 190 24.63 -6.60 -6.03
C GLY A 190 23.71 -5.86 -7.00
N GLY A 191 23.35 -4.58 -6.78
CA GLY A 191 22.54 -3.78 -7.72
C GLY A 191 21.03 -3.95 -7.58
N TRP A 192 20.55 -4.58 -6.51
CA TRP A 192 19.13 -4.73 -6.20
C TRP A 192 18.60 -3.49 -5.47
N ALA A 193 17.37 -3.10 -5.79
CA ALA A 193 16.65 -2.04 -5.11
C ALA A 193 15.16 -2.44 -4.93
N ARG A 194 14.53 -1.99 -3.83
CA ARG A 194 13.09 -2.18 -3.65
C ARG A 194 12.33 -1.45 -4.74
N THR A 195 11.29 -2.08 -5.28
CA THR A 195 10.35 -1.43 -6.22
C THR A 195 9.32 -0.55 -5.50
N GLY A 196 9.17 -0.74 -4.20
CA GLY A 196 8.07 -0.16 -3.41
C GLY A 196 6.82 -1.03 -3.39
N LEU A 197 6.78 -2.12 -4.18
CA LEU A 197 5.67 -3.08 -4.14
C LEU A 197 5.96 -4.19 -3.11
N ALA A 198 4.90 -4.63 -2.46
CA ALA A 198 4.92 -5.73 -1.51
C ALA A 198 3.51 -6.32 -1.39
N PHE A 199 3.43 -7.54 -0.90
CA PHE A 199 2.16 -8.18 -0.56
C PHE A 199 2.34 -9.05 0.69
N LYS A 200 1.24 -9.48 1.31
CA LYS A 200 1.31 -10.41 2.43
C LYS A 200 1.28 -11.85 1.92
N ALA A 201 1.85 -12.77 2.67
CA ALA A 201 1.72 -14.21 2.50
C ALA A 201 1.74 -14.87 3.87
N ILE A 202 1.52 -16.19 3.93
CA ILE A 202 1.63 -16.95 5.18
C ILE A 202 3.07 -17.47 5.31
N ASP A 203 3.57 -17.50 6.53
CA ASP A 203 4.91 -18.00 6.86
C ASP A 203 5.12 -19.42 6.29
N ALA A 204 6.28 -19.68 5.73
CA ALA A 204 6.63 -21.00 5.20
C ALA A 204 6.55 -22.12 6.25
N ALA A 205 6.78 -21.81 7.53
CA ALA A 205 6.68 -22.75 8.64
C ALA A 205 5.24 -23.01 9.11
N SER A 206 4.26 -22.20 8.70
CA SER A 206 2.84 -22.43 9.02
C SER A 206 2.35 -23.74 8.41
N ALA A 207 1.34 -24.35 9.03
CA ALA A 207 0.61 -25.47 8.43
C ALA A 207 -0.58 -25.02 7.56
N ALA A 208 -0.90 -23.73 7.57
CA ALA A 208 -1.97 -23.15 6.77
C ALA A 208 -1.55 -22.97 5.32
N GLU A 209 -2.49 -23.18 4.40
CA GLU A 209 -2.35 -22.96 2.97
C GLU A 209 -1.27 -23.82 2.28
N LEU A 210 -1.05 -23.60 0.98
CA LEU A 210 -0.13 -24.39 0.16
C LEU A 210 1.28 -23.79 0.16
N PRO A 211 2.34 -24.62 0.18
CA PRO A 211 3.71 -24.13 0.10
C PRO A 211 4.01 -23.57 -1.29
N ASN A 212 4.71 -22.46 -1.33
CA ASN A 212 5.20 -21.86 -2.55
C ASN A 212 6.61 -22.34 -2.83
N CYS A 213 6.78 -23.17 -3.87
CA CYS A 213 8.08 -23.65 -4.33
C CYS A 213 8.86 -22.49 -4.94
N ARG A 214 10.07 -22.24 -4.45
CA ARG A 214 11.02 -21.27 -5.04
C ARG A 214 12.16 -22.01 -5.74
N PHE A 215 12.40 -21.63 -6.97
CA PHE A 215 13.47 -22.15 -7.80
C PHE A 215 14.41 -21.04 -8.27
N PHE A 216 15.67 -21.37 -8.36
CA PHE A 216 16.71 -20.54 -8.95
C PHE A 216 17.18 -21.15 -10.27
N GLY A 217 17.29 -20.37 -11.33
CA GLY A 217 17.80 -20.80 -12.62
C GLY A 217 18.83 -19.82 -13.19
N ILE A 218 19.78 -20.35 -13.96
CA ILE A 218 20.77 -19.55 -14.69
C ILE A 218 20.59 -19.83 -16.17
N PHE A 219 20.27 -18.78 -16.93
CA PHE A 219 20.07 -18.84 -18.36
C PHE A 219 21.05 -17.89 -19.05
N GLY A 220 22.12 -18.47 -19.62
CA GLY A 220 23.22 -17.68 -20.15
C GLY A 220 23.99 -16.95 -19.05
N SER A 221 23.99 -15.62 -19.09
CA SER A 221 24.67 -14.77 -18.10
C SER A 221 23.71 -14.19 -17.03
N VAL A 222 22.45 -14.59 -17.05
CA VAL A 222 21.40 -14.01 -16.20
C VAL A 222 20.78 -15.07 -15.31
N SER A 223 20.60 -14.73 -14.05
CA SER A 223 19.90 -15.57 -13.07
C SER A 223 18.48 -15.06 -12.86
N THR A 224 17.55 -15.97 -12.60
CA THR A 224 16.15 -15.66 -12.31
C THR A 224 15.58 -16.59 -11.27
N HIS A 225 14.44 -16.21 -10.69
CA HIS A 225 13.67 -17.04 -9.78
C HIS A 225 12.29 -17.34 -10.36
N PHE A 226 11.81 -18.53 -10.01
CA PHE A 226 10.46 -18.97 -10.36
C PHE A 226 9.73 -19.43 -9.10
N TYR A 227 8.44 -19.07 -9.00
CA TYR A 227 7.61 -19.36 -7.83
C TYR A 227 6.29 -20.01 -8.25
N THR A 228 5.90 -21.06 -7.55
CA THR A 228 4.61 -21.70 -7.76
C THR A 228 4.09 -22.40 -6.50
N ILE A 229 2.76 -22.38 -6.31
CA ILE A 229 2.06 -23.21 -5.32
C ILE A 229 1.34 -24.40 -5.97
N ASN A 230 1.33 -24.48 -7.30
CA ASN A 230 0.77 -25.60 -8.03
C ASN A 230 1.72 -26.80 -7.89
N ALA A 231 1.23 -27.89 -7.29
CA ALA A 231 2.05 -29.06 -6.99
C ALA A 231 2.60 -29.74 -8.25
N ASP A 232 1.83 -29.79 -9.34
CA ASP A 232 2.24 -30.43 -10.59
C ASP A 232 3.30 -29.58 -11.31
N GLU A 233 3.12 -28.24 -11.31
CA GLU A 233 4.12 -27.30 -11.84
C GLU A 233 5.41 -27.36 -10.99
N CYS A 234 5.28 -27.38 -9.65
CA CYS A 234 6.43 -27.53 -8.75
C CYS A 234 7.20 -28.83 -9.05
N ALA A 235 6.52 -29.96 -9.18
CA ALA A 235 7.14 -31.23 -9.50
C ALA A 235 7.83 -31.23 -10.89
N THR A 236 7.19 -30.58 -11.88
CA THR A 236 7.74 -30.45 -13.23
C THR A 236 9.02 -29.64 -13.25
N VAL A 237 9.03 -28.47 -12.60
CA VAL A 237 10.21 -27.58 -12.53
C VAL A 237 11.32 -28.23 -11.68
N MET A 238 10.94 -28.95 -10.62
CA MET A 238 11.91 -29.69 -9.77
C MET A 238 12.64 -30.80 -10.55
N ALA A 239 12.01 -31.37 -11.56
CA ALA A 239 12.60 -32.42 -12.41
C ALA A 239 13.45 -31.84 -13.55
N ASP A 240 13.37 -30.55 -13.83
CA ASP A 240 14.15 -29.88 -14.88
C ASP A 240 15.55 -29.48 -14.35
N PRO A 241 16.65 -30.02 -14.91
CA PRO A 241 18.00 -29.74 -14.43
C PRO A 241 18.46 -28.26 -14.63
N ALA A 242 17.72 -27.46 -15.40
CA ALA A 242 17.98 -26.02 -15.53
C ALA A 242 17.59 -25.22 -14.27
N TRP A 243 16.81 -25.82 -13.37
CA TRP A 243 16.34 -25.20 -12.16
C TRP A 243 16.88 -25.90 -10.90
N THR A 244 17.23 -25.10 -9.92
CA THR A 244 17.57 -25.56 -8.57
C THR A 244 16.44 -25.21 -7.62
N PHE A 245 15.83 -26.20 -6.98
CA PHE A 245 14.91 -25.96 -5.89
C PHE A 245 15.65 -25.37 -4.70
N GLU A 246 15.24 -24.22 -4.21
CA GLU A 246 15.89 -23.58 -3.07
C GLU A 246 15.15 -23.87 -1.76
N ASN A 247 13.85 -23.58 -1.72
CA ASN A 247 13.03 -23.76 -0.52
C ASN A 247 11.54 -23.54 -0.82
N TYR A 248 10.72 -23.64 0.22
CA TYR A 248 9.37 -23.11 0.25
C TYR A 248 9.43 -21.68 0.78
N ALA A 249 9.24 -20.68 -0.10
CA ALA A 249 9.47 -19.27 0.22
C ALA A 249 8.44 -18.69 1.19
N PHE A 250 7.19 -19.08 1.03
CA PHE A 250 6.01 -18.70 1.83
C PHE A 250 4.85 -19.64 1.50
N ARG A 251 3.66 -19.39 2.05
CA ARG A 251 2.45 -20.14 1.73
C ARG A 251 1.34 -19.22 1.25
N ALA A 252 0.46 -19.76 0.40
CA ALA A 252 -0.66 -19.03 -0.19
C ALA A 252 -1.79 -19.99 -0.60
N ALA A 253 -2.98 -19.45 -0.83
CA ALA A 253 -4.12 -20.24 -1.30
C ALA A 253 -4.13 -20.38 -2.82
N MET A 254 -4.68 -21.48 -3.32
CA MET A 254 -4.87 -21.72 -4.75
C MET A 254 -6.03 -20.86 -5.28
N PRO A 255 -5.87 -20.17 -6.43
CA PRO A 255 -6.99 -19.54 -7.12
C PRO A 255 -8.04 -20.58 -7.53
N ALA A 256 -9.32 -20.21 -7.45
CA ALA A 256 -10.42 -20.99 -7.97
C ALA A 256 -10.85 -20.38 -9.32
N ALA A 257 -10.64 -21.11 -10.42
CA ALA A 257 -10.98 -20.66 -11.78
C ALA A 257 -10.42 -19.25 -12.11
N GLU A 258 -9.13 -19.02 -11.80
CA GLU A 258 -8.38 -17.78 -12.05
C GLU A 258 -8.78 -16.59 -11.16
N ASP A 259 -9.62 -16.80 -10.16
CA ASP A 259 -10.00 -15.75 -9.20
C ASP A 259 -9.72 -16.19 -7.76
N CYS A 260 -9.64 -15.20 -6.88
CA CYS A 260 -9.42 -15.41 -5.47
C CYS A 260 -10.70 -15.16 -4.67
N PRO A 261 -10.85 -15.82 -3.49
CA PRO A 261 -11.90 -15.47 -2.55
C PRO A 261 -11.93 -13.97 -2.24
N ALA A 262 -13.11 -13.44 -1.90
CA ALA A 262 -13.31 -12.00 -1.69
C ALA A 262 -12.44 -11.39 -0.56
N ASP A 263 -11.98 -12.23 0.37
CA ASP A 263 -11.09 -11.89 1.48
C ASP A 263 -9.59 -12.07 1.14
N ARG A 264 -9.28 -12.31 -0.12
CA ARG A 264 -7.91 -12.57 -0.59
C ARG A 264 -7.55 -11.66 -1.78
N MET A 265 -6.27 -11.38 -1.90
CA MET A 265 -5.71 -10.65 -3.04
C MET A 265 -5.13 -11.62 -4.06
N ARG A 266 -5.37 -11.35 -5.34
CA ARG A 266 -4.73 -12.09 -6.43
C ARG A 266 -3.27 -11.67 -6.57
N VAL A 267 -2.39 -12.65 -6.69
CA VAL A 267 -1.03 -12.42 -7.20
C VAL A 267 -0.97 -12.95 -8.62
N VAL A 268 -0.77 -12.05 -9.55
CA VAL A 268 -0.68 -12.32 -10.99
C VAL A 268 0.77 -12.57 -11.35
N ARG A 269 1.02 -13.62 -12.13
CA ARG A 269 2.32 -13.88 -12.73
C ARG A 269 2.34 -13.33 -14.14
N VAL A 270 3.39 -12.60 -14.48
CA VAL A 270 3.66 -12.11 -15.83
C VAL A 270 5.04 -12.60 -16.28
N PHE A 271 5.13 -12.98 -17.54
CA PHE A 271 6.30 -13.59 -18.16
C PHE A 271 6.83 -12.73 -19.31
N ASN A 272 8.14 -12.45 -19.30
CA ASN A 272 8.77 -11.55 -20.28
C ASN A 272 9.05 -12.18 -21.66
N GLN A 273 8.70 -13.42 -21.90
CA GLN A 273 8.94 -14.15 -23.15
C GLN A 273 10.38 -14.10 -23.64
N PHE A 274 11.36 -14.18 -22.73
CA PHE A 274 12.79 -14.04 -23.03
C PHE A 274 13.18 -12.67 -23.64
N LYS A 275 12.38 -11.64 -23.44
CA LYS A 275 12.73 -10.27 -23.83
C LYS A 275 14.04 -9.87 -23.17
N GLY A 276 14.97 -9.29 -23.95
CA GLY A 276 16.33 -9.01 -23.47
C GLY A 276 17.26 -10.23 -23.41
N GLY A 277 16.82 -11.41 -23.88
CA GLY A 277 17.61 -12.64 -23.94
C GLY A 277 17.67 -13.45 -22.64
N ALA A 278 16.84 -13.08 -21.65
CA ALA A 278 16.78 -13.77 -20.37
C ALA A 278 15.32 -14.06 -19.98
N LEU A 279 15.10 -15.25 -19.38
CA LEU A 279 13.81 -15.64 -18.82
C LEU A 279 13.57 -14.85 -17.53
N ASN A 280 12.41 -14.21 -17.41
CA ASN A 280 12.03 -13.49 -16.21
C ASN A 280 10.53 -13.57 -15.96
N HIS A 281 10.14 -13.80 -14.69
CA HIS A 281 8.77 -13.72 -14.22
C HIS A 281 8.66 -12.62 -13.15
N ARG A 282 7.55 -11.91 -13.16
CA ARG A 282 7.20 -10.96 -12.10
C ARG A 282 5.89 -11.37 -11.45
N TYR A 283 5.80 -11.20 -10.14
CA TYR A 283 4.66 -11.57 -9.30
C TYR A 283 4.10 -10.32 -8.65
N THR A 284 2.88 -9.93 -8.98
CA THR A 284 2.33 -8.68 -8.50
C THR A 284 0.85 -8.78 -8.13
N THR A 285 0.45 -8.06 -7.08
CA THR A 285 -0.96 -7.82 -6.76
C THR A 285 -1.52 -6.62 -7.52
N SER A 286 -0.66 -5.92 -8.26
CA SER A 286 -1.00 -4.71 -9.00
C SER A 286 -1.51 -5.03 -10.40
N ALA A 287 -2.82 -4.89 -10.63
CA ALA A 287 -3.40 -5.06 -11.97
C ALA A 287 -2.88 -4.04 -12.98
N SER A 288 -2.58 -2.80 -12.54
CA SER A 288 -2.00 -1.78 -13.43
C SER A 288 -0.57 -2.11 -13.82
N GLU A 289 0.22 -2.67 -12.91
CA GLU A 289 1.57 -3.14 -13.21
C GLU A 289 1.55 -4.28 -14.22
N ALA A 290 0.69 -5.28 -14.00
CA ALA A 290 0.51 -6.37 -14.96
C ALA A 290 0.06 -5.85 -16.34
N ALA A 291 -0.87 -4.87 -16.39
CA ALA A 291 -1.33 -4.25 -17.62
C ALA A 291 -0.23 -3.43 -18.32
N SER A 292 0.61 -2.71 -17.56
CA SER A 292 1.75 -1.97 -18.10
C SER A 292 2.74 -2.92 -18.78
N LEU A 293 3.12 -4.00 -18.09
CA LEU A 293 4.01 -5.02 -18.62
C LEU A 293 3.42 -5.71 -19.86
N ALA A 294 2.11 -5.99 -19.87
CA ALA A 294 1.43 -6.52 -21.07
C ALA A 294 1.54 -5.56 -22.25
N GLY A 295 1.40 -4.25 -22.01
CA GLY A 295 1.63 -3.19 -23.02
C GLY A 295 3.09 -3.16 -23.54
N GLU A 296 4.02 -3.65 -22.75
CA GLU A 296 5.43 -3.80 -23.12
C GLU A 296 5.75 -5.15 -23.77
N GLY A 297 4.75 -6.02 -23.95
CA GLY A 297 4.88 -7.32 -24.61
C GLY A 297 5.17 -8.49 -23.67
N TRP A 298 4.96 -8.36 -22.36
CA TRP A 298 4.95 -9.49 -21.45
C TRP A 298 3.61 -10.26 -21.56
N VAL A 299 3.64 -11.55 -21.26
CA VAL A 299 2.43 -12.37 -21.20
C VAL A 299 1.89 -12.39 -19.78
N VAL A 300 0.62 -12.06 -19.61
CA VAL A 300 -0.09 -12.22 -18.34
C VAL A 300 -0.56 -13.67 -18.24
N GLU A 301 0.02 -14.43 -17.31
CA GLU A 301 -0.31 -15.84 -17.08
C GLU A 301 -1.50 -16.04 -16.14
N GLY A 302 -2.05 -14.95 -15.61
CA GLY A 302 -3.20 -14.98 -14.71
C GLY A 302 -2.84 -15.02 -13.23
N ALA A 303 -3.85 -15.24 -12.39
CA ALA A 303 -3.66 -15.40 -10.95
C ALA A 303 -3.01 -16.76 -10.66
N VAL A 304 -1.85 -16.75 -10.03
CA VAL A 304 -1.10 -17.97 -9.70
C VAL A 304 -1.22 -18.36 -8.24
N PHE A 305 -1.52 -17.40 -7.36
CA PHE A 305 -1.89 -17.66 -5.97
C PHE A 305 -2.65 -16.48 -5.34
N CYS A 306 -3.33 -16.77 -4.22
CA CYS A 306 -4.12 -15.82 -3.46
C CYS A 306 -3.49 -15.60 -2.08
N THR A 307 -3.39 -14.34 -1.67
CA THR A 307 -2.68 -13.94 -0.45
C THR A 307 -3.61 -13.18 0.51
N PRO A 308 -3.27 -13.07 1.80
CA PRO A 308 -3.97 -12.16 2.71
C PRO A 308 -3.98 -10.71 2.19
N PRO A 309 -5.01 -9.94 2.52
CA PRO A 309 -5.15 -8.55 2.09
C PRO A 309 -4.23 -7.59 2.84
#